data_aa801826d8cfb5607821f8a5892a0f43
#
_entry.id   aa801826d8cfb5607821f8a5892a0f43
#
_cell.length_a   1.000
_cell.length_b   1.000
_cell.length_c   1.000
_cell.angle_alpha   90.00
_cell.angle_beta   90.00
_cell.angle_gamma   90.00
#
_symmetry.space_group_name_H-M   'P 1'
#
loop_
_entity.id
_entity.type
_entity.pdbx_description
1 polymer ?
#
loop_
_entity_poly.entity_id
_entity_poly.type
_entity_poly.pdbx_seq_one_letter_code
_entity_poly.pdbx_strand_id
1 'polypeptide(L)'
;MGNKTRVVVTGLGAITPIGNDVASFWQGLKDKKVGIAPITYFDTTDYKAKLAGEVKDFDPKKYMDPKAARRMEPFSQYAVAAAGEAIAQAGLDMEKEDPFRVGTSIGSGIGSLQAMEREHKKMLEKGPNRVNPLLVPMMISNMAVGNVAMHYGLKGKSINVVTACCLLYTSPSPRDKRQSR
;
A
#
# COMPACT_ATOMS: atom_id res chain seq x y z
N MET A 1 -39.04 -6.35 -7.06
CA MET A 1 -37.90 -5.56 -6.52
C MET A 1 -36.74 -6.53 -6.34
N GLY A 2 -35.68 -6.41 -7.14
CA GLY A 2 -34.52 -7.32 -7.04
C GLY A 2 -33.85 -7.19 -5.69
N ASN A 3 -33.52 -8.32 -5.11
CA ASN A 3 -32.82 -8.41 -3.82
C ASN A 3 -31.43 -7.77 -3.98
N LYS A 4 -31.25 -6.51 -3.55
CA LYS A 4 -29.98 -5.81 -3.63
C LYS A 4 -29.01 -6.45 -2.63
N THR A 5 -27.89 -6.99 -3.12
CA THR A 5 -26.83 -7.51 -2.29
C THR A 5 -26.29 -6.39 -1.39
N ARG A 6 -26.28 -6.60 -0.07
CA ARG A 6 -25.64 -5.69 0.89
C ARG A 6 -24.14 -5.92 0.90
N VAL A 7 -23.38 -4.84 0.73
CA VAL A 7 -21.94 -4.83 0.91
C VAL A 7 -21.61 -4.00 2.15
N VAL A 8 -20.81 -4.55 3.05
CA VAL A 8 -20.46 -3.93 4.34
C VAL A 8 -18.95 -3.91 4.53
N VAL A 9 -18.45 -2.91 5.27
CA VAL A 9 -17.07 -2.84 5.72
C VAL A 9 -16.99 -3.57 7.04
N THR A 10 -16.15 -4.61 7.13
CA THR A 10 -15.99 -5.46 8.32
C THR A 10 -14.69 -5.21 9.06
N GLY A 11 -13.69 -4.63 8.40
CA GLY A 11 -12.41 -4.29 9.00
C GLY A 11 -11.74 -3.14 8.28
N LEU A 12 -10.93 -2.41 9.02
CA LEU A 12 -10.13 -1.27 8.56
C LEU A 12 -8.66 -1.51 8.91
N GLY A 13 -7.77 -0.95 8.11
CA GLY A 13 -6.34 -0.89 8.39
C GLY A 13 -5.75 0.41 7.86
N ALA A 14 -4.79 0.98 8.56
CA ALA A 14 -4.23 2.28 8.22
C ALA A 14 -2.73 2.36 8.50
N ILE A 15 -1.96 2.82 7.50
CA ILE A 15 -0.58 3.27 7.65
C ILE A 15 -0.49 4.67 7.08
N THR A 16 -0.27 5.64 7.94
CA THR A 16 -0.36 7.07 7.58
C THR A 16 0.76 7.89 8.23
N PRO A 17 1.03 9.12 7.76
CA PRO A 17 1.99 10.01 8.41
C PRO A 17 1.66 10.41 9.85
N ILE A 18 0.44 10.16 10.34
CA ILE A 18 -0.01 10.53 11.68
C ILE A 18 -0.37 9.33 12.57
N GLY A 19 -0.26 8.10 12.03
CA GLY A 19 -0.49 6.85 12.77
C GLY A 19 -0.28 5.63 11.91
N ASN A 20 0.29 4.57 12.48
CA ASN A 20 0.62 3.31 11.80
C ASN A 20 -0.37 2.17 12.14
N ASP A 21 -1.56 2.52 12.57
CA ASP A 21 -2.75 1.69 12.75
C ASP A 21 -3.99 2.59 12.79
N VAL A 22 -5.18 1.99 12.72
CA VAL A 22 -6.46 2.73 12.72
C VAL A 22 -6.66 3.53 14.01
N ALA A 23 -6.28 2.98 15.16
CA ALA A 23 -6.47 3.64 16.44
C ALA A 23 -5.60 4.90 16.59
N SER A 24 -4.31 4.80 16.27
CA SER A 24 -3.37 5.92 16.31
C SER A 24 -3.68 6.96 15.22
N PHE A 25 -4.09 6.53 14.03
CA PHE A 25 -4.57 7.41 12.97
C PHE A 25 -5.80 8.22 13.43
N TRP A 26 -6.81 7.54 13.99
CA TRP A 26 -8.01 8.18 14.50
C TRP A 26 -7.71 9.16 15.64
N GLN A 27 -6.81 8.77 16.57
CA GLN A 27 -6.37 9.68 17.64
C GLN A 27 -5.63 10.90 17.07
N GLY A 28 -4.74 10.69 16.09
CA GLY A 28 -4.04 11.78 15.39
C GLY A 28 -5.00 12.80 14.74
N LEU A 29 -6.12 12.32 14.16
CA LEU A 29 -7.17 13.20 13.63
C LEU A 29 -7.85 14.02 14.73
N LYS A 30 -8.21 13.39 15.88
CA LYS A 30 -8.81 14.09 17.01
C LYS A 30 -7.87 15.15 17.60
N ASP A 31 -6.59 14.83 17.67
CA ASP A 31 -5.55 15.72 18.18
C ASP A 31 -5.12 16.77 17.15
N LYS A 32 -5.74 16.78 15.96
CA LYS A 32 -5.40 17.68 14.85
C LYS A 32 -3.93 17.62 14.44
N LYS A 33 -3.32 16.44 14.55
CA LYS A 33 -1.92 16.21 14.18
C LYS A 33 -1.72 16.45 12.69
N VAL A 34 -0.71 17.25 12.35
CA VAL A 34 -0.32 17.52 10.97
C VAL A 34 0.71 16.48 10.53
N GLY A 35 0.39 15.72 9.49
CA GLY A 35 1.29 14.71 8.91
C GLY A 35 2.19 15.25 7.79
N ILE A 36 2.01 16.52 7.40
CA ILE A 36 2.84 17.18 6.39
C ILE A 36 4.04 17.85 7.09
N ALA A 37 5.24 17.50 6.67
CA ALA A 37 6.49 17.98 7.24
C ALA A 37 7.58 18.15 6.15
N PRO A 38 8.72 18.76 6.46
CA PRO A 38 9.85 18.77 5.54
C PRO A 38 10.25 17.36 5.10
N ILE A 39 10.50 17.19 3.80
CA ILE A 39 10.93 15.92 3.21
C ILE A 39 12.28 15.50 3.83
N THR A 40 12.38 14.23 4.23
CA THR A 40 13.60 13.67 4.83
C THR A 40 14.25 12.58 3.98
N TYR A 41 13.60 12.10 2.94
CA TYR A 41 14.10 11.01 2.09
C TYR A 41 15.23 11.44 1.13
N PHE A 42 15.30 12.73 0.80
CA PHE A 42 16.34 13.29 -0.07
C PHE A 42 16.54 14.79 0.21
N ASP A 43 17.65 15.35 -0.28
CA ASP A 43 17.93 16.80 -0.18
C ASP A 43 16.98 17.59 -1.08
N THR A 44 16.26 18.53 -0.47
CA THR A 44 15.28 19.38 -1.15
C THR A 44 15.74 20.80 -1.39
N THR A 45 17.04 21.09 -1.20
CA THR A 45 17.59 22.46 -1.27
C THR A 45 17.19 23.16 -2.56
N ASP A 46 17.33 22.49 -3.71
CA ASP A 46 17.06 23.04 -5.04
C ASP A 46 15.60 22.83 -5.51
N TYR A 47 14.75 22.21 -4.69
CA TYR A 47 13.37 21.93 -5.05
C TYR A 47 12.42 23.03 -4.59
N LYS A 48 11.39 23.32 -5.41
CA LYS A 48 10.31 24.24 -5.04
C LYS A 48 9.38 23.63 -3.97
N ALA A 49 9.05 22.34 -4.10
CA ALA A 49 8.28 21.60 -3.12
C ALA A 49 9.21 20.98 -2.07
N LYS A 50 8.98 21.32 -0.80
CA LYS A 50 9.85 20.93 0.33
C LYS A 50 9.09 20.15 1.40
N LEU A 51 7.78 19.97 1.24
CA LEU A 51 6.91 19.33 2.22
C LEU A 51 6.26 18.09 1.63
N ALA A 52 6.16 17.03 2.43
CA ALA A 52 5.42 15.82 2.10
C ALA A 52 4.83 15.14 3.34
N GLY A 53 3.86 14.25 3.11
CA GLY A 53 3.38 13.31 4.12
C GLY A 53 4.21 12.04 4.07
N GLU A 54 5.17 11.89 4.96
CA GLU A 54 6.02 10.70 5.08
C GLU A 54 5.56 9.84 6.25
N VAL A 55 5.43 8.53 6.04
CA VAL A 55 5.19 7.58 7.13
C VAL A 55 6.42 7.53 8.03
N LYS A 56 6.22 7.68 9.32
CA LYS A 56 7.28 7.68 10.35
C LYS A 56 7.19 6.41 11.20
N ASP A 57 8.33 5.96 11.72
CA ASP A 57 8.45 4.87 12.70
C ASP A 57 7.81 3.54 12.26
N PHE A 58 7.75 3.29 10.95
CA PHE A 58 7.25 2.05 10.41
C PHE A 58 8.32 0.97 10.45
N ASP A 59 8.05 -0.10 11.20
CA ASP A 59 8.90 -1.30 11.25
C ASP A 59 8.20 -2.46 10.54
N PRO A 60 8.64 -2.84 9.33
CA PRO A 60 8.03 -3.93 8.57
C PRO A 60 8.11 -5.29 9.27
N LYS A 61 9.07 -5.49 10.20
CA LYS A 61 9.24 -6.76 10.93
C LYS A 61 8.06 -7.08 11.85
N LYS A 62 7.25 -6.09 12.19
CA LYS A 62 6.02 -6.29 12.97
C LYS A 62 4.91 -6.95 12.15
N TYR A 63 5.00 -6.90 10.83
CA TYR A 63 3.91 -7.28 9.92
C TYR A 63 4.28 -8.41 8.97
N MET A 64 5.57 -8.63 8.73
CA MET A 64 6.03 -9.61 7.76
C MET A 64 7.44 -10.13 8.05
N ASP A 65 7.78 -11.27 7.47
CA ASP A 65 9.11 -11.85 7.55
C ASP A 65 10.19 -10.89 6.99
N PRO A 66 11.36 -10.75 7.65
CA PRO A 66 12.42 -9.86 7.19
C PRO A 66 12.96 -10.15 5.78
N LYS A 67 12.88 -11.40 5.28
CA LYS A 67 13.28 -11.72 3.90
C LYS A 67 12.22 -11.24 2.91
N ALA A 68 10.95 -11.39 3.25
CA ALA A 68 9.85 -10.84 2.47
C ALA A 68 9.91 -9.31 2.41
N ALA A 69 10.10 -8.65 3.55
CA ALA A 69 10.23 -7.19 3.63
C ALA A 69 11.32 -6.63 2.72
N ARG A 70 12.49 -7.30 2.65
CA ARG A 70 13.61 -6.88 1.79
C ARG A 70 13.35 -7.00 0.29
N ARG A 71 12.31 -7.73 -0.11
CA ARG A 71 11.87 -7.90 -1.50
C ARG A 71 10.72 -6.97 -1.88
N MET A 72 10.29 -6.11 -0.96
CA MET A 72 9.20 -5.17 -1.12
C MET A 72 9.68 -3.75 -0.88
N GLU A 73 9.22 -2.82 -1.69
CA GLU A 73 9.37 -1.38 -1.43
C GLU A 73 8.27 -0.91 -0.45
N PRO A 74 8.44 0.25 0.20
CA PRO A 74 7.55 0.73 1.26
C PRO A 74 6.07 0.70 0.90
N PHE A 75 5.68 1.07 -0.33
CA PHE A 75 4.28 1.07 -0.75
C PHE A 75 3.62 -0.31 -0.65
N SER A 76 4.36 -1.38 -0.98
CA SER A 76 3.90 -2.76 -0.82
C SER A 76 3.90 -3.21 0.65
N GLN A 77 4.90 -2.79 1.42
CA GLN A 77 4.97 -3.10 2.85
C GLN A 77 3.78 -2.47 3.61
N TYR A 78 3.45 -1.22 3.30
CA TYR A 78 2.29 -0.53 3.87
C TYR A 78 0.97 -1.21 3.51
N ALA A 79 0.84 -1.66 2.26
CA ALA A 79 -0.35 -2.39 1.82
C ALA A 79 -0.53 -3.71 2.57
N VAL A 80 0.55 -4.49 2.77
CA VAL A 80 0.52 -5.74 3.54
C VAL A 80 0.17 -5.47 5.01
N ALA A 81 0.79 -4.46 5.63
CA ALA A 81 0.53 -4.11 7.02
C ALA A 81 -0.93 -3.67 7.25
N ALA A 82 -1.44 -2.75 6.43
CA ALA A 82 -2.81 -2.28 6.52
C ALA A 82 -3.83 -3.40 6.23
N ALA A 83 -3.55 -4.27 5.25
CA ALA A 83 -4.41 -5.44 4.97
C ALA A 83 -4.47 -6.40 6.17
N GLY A 84 -3.34 -6.61 6.87
CA GLY A 84 -3.30 -7.46 8.07
C GLY A 84 -4.16 -6.92 9.20
N GLU A 85 -4.10 -5.63 9.47
CA GLU A 85 -4.95 -4.99 10.47
C GLU A 85 -6.43 -5.13 10.11
N ALA A 86 -6.79 -4.89 8.82
CA ALA A 86 -8.16 -5.03 8.34
C ALA A 86 -8.69 -6.47 8.44
N ILE A 87 -7.88 -7.47 8.08
CA ILE A 87 -8.22 -8.90 8.18
C ILE A 87 -8.43 -9.28 9.64
N ALA A 88 -7.52 -8.86 10.54
CA ALA A 88 -7.62 -9.14 11.96
C ALA A 88 -8.87 -8.49 12.58
N GLN A 89 -9.15 -7.22 12.26
CA GLN A 89 -10.34 -6.52 12.75
C GLN A 89 -11.64 -7.14 12.23
N ALA A 90 -11.64 -7.63 10.99
CA ALA A 90 -12.78 -8.32 10.39
C ALA A 90 -13.04 -9.73 11.00
N GLY A 91 -12.09 -10.27 11.78
CA GLY A 91 -12.16 -11.62 12.31
C GLY A 91 -12.07 -12.70 11.23
N LEU A 92 -11.50 -12.39 10.07
CA LEU A 92 -11.33 -13.37 8.99
C LEU A 92 -10.20 -14.35 9.33
N ASP A 93 -10.55 -15.62 9.37
CA ASP A 93 -9.60 -16.72 9.54
C ASP A 93 -9.31 -17.33 8.16
N MET A 94 -8.16 -16.95 7.59
CA MET A 94 -7.79 -17.36 6.24
C MET A 94 -7.53 -18.86 6.09
N GLU A 95 -7.43 -19.62 7.19
CA GLU A 95 -7.35 -21.07 7.16
C GLU A 95 -8.73 -21.72 6.97
N LYS A 96 -9.81 -21.00 7.33
CA LYS A 96 -11.19 -21.46 7.21
C LYS A 96 -11.94 -20.90 6.00
N GLU A 97 -11.48 -19.74 5.50
CA GLU A 97 -12.09 -19.10 4.34
C GLU A 97 -11.71 -19.80 3.03
N ASP A 98 -12.63 -19.82 2.07
CA ASP A 98 -12.30 -20.24 0.70
C ASP A 98 -11.41 -19.17 0.03
N PRO A 99 -10.11 -19.46 -0.20
CA PRO A 99 -9.17 -18.48 -0.72
C PRO A 99 -9.54 -17.97 -2.13
N PHE A 100 -10.30 -18.74 -2.91
CA PHE A 100 -10.77 -18.32 -4.24
C PHE A 100 -11.92 -17.30 -4.18
N ARG A 101 -12.56 -17.16 -3.05
CA ARG A 101 -13.60 -16.15 -2.81
C ARG A 101 -13.09 -14.87 -2.19
N VAL A 102 -11.83 -14.84 -1.75
CA VAL A 102 -11.20 -13.65 -1.17
C VAL A 102 -10.24 -13.05 -2.17
N GLY A 103 -10.56 -11.88 -2.66
CA GLY A 103 -9.77 -11.15 -3.63
C GLY A 103 -9.17 -9.86 -3.05
N THR A 104 -8.31 -9.22 -3.85
CA THR A 104 -7.67 -7.95 -3.50
C THR A 104 -7.93 -6.89 -4.56
N SER A 105 -8.18 -5.67 -4.14
CA SER A 105 -8.25 -4.49 -5.03
C SER A 105 -7.48 -3.37 -4.38
N ILE A 106 -6.33 -3.01 -4.93
CA ILE A 106 -5.45 -1.99 -4.37
C ILE A 106 -5.08 -0.99 -5.45
N GLY A 107 -5.20 0.29 -5.13
CA GLY A 107 -4.72 1.37 -5.95
C GLY A 107 -3.30 1.77 -5.56
N SER A 108 -2.43 1.99 -6.55
CA SER A 108 -1.11 2.58 -6.36
C SER A 108 -0.88 3.65 -7.40
N GLY A 109 -0.47 4.85 -6.96
CA GLY A 109 -0.28 5.98 -7.88
C GLY A 109 0.76 5.71 -8.96
N ILE A 110 1.89 5.06 -8.61
CA ILE A 110 3.00 4.86 -9.54
C ILE A 110 3.91 3.67 -9.18
N GLY A 111 3.76 3.05 -8.02
CA GLY A 111 4.72 2.07 -7.49
C GLY A 111 5.90 2.75 -6.79
N SER A 112 7.13 2.26 -6.99
CA SER A 112 8.33 2.83 -6.37
C SER A 112 9.28 3.49 -7.38
N LEU A 113 9.24 4.82 -7.46
CA LEU A 113 10.25 5.59 -8.18
C LEU A 113 11.61 5.52 -7.51
N GLN A 114 11.65 5.44 -6.18
CA GLN A 114 12.90 5.31 -5.41
C GLN A 114 13.69 4.05 -5.78
N ALA A 115 12.99 2.93 -6.05
CA ALA A 115 13.66 1.72 -6.52
C ALA A 115 14.31 1.93 -7.88
N MET A 116 13.63 2.58 -8.81
CA MET A 116 14.14 2.89 -10.13
C MET A 116 15.37 3.81 -10.03
N GLU A 117 15.26 4.90 -9.30
CA GLU A 117 16.34 5.87 -9.13
C GLU A 117 17.59 5.22 -8.50
N ARG A 118 17.40 4.48 -7.41
CA ARG A 118 18.47 3.76 -6.70
C ARG A 118 19.21 2.78 -7.62
N GLU A 119 18.48 1.98 -8.37
CA GLU A 119 19.10 0.97 -9.23
C GLU A 119 19.68 1.59 -10.51
N HIS A 120 19.10 2.68 -11.03
CA HIS A 120 19.67 3.44 -12.13
C HIS A 120 21.02 4.08 -11.72
N LYS A 121 21.08 4.75 -10.56
CA LYS A 121 22.33 5.29 -10.02
C LYS A 121 23.40 4.21 -9.86
N LYS A 122 23.02 3.06 -9.30
CA LYS A 122 23.92 1.91 -9.15
C LYS A 122 24.39 1.35 -10.50
N MET A 123 23.54 1.35 -11.53
CA MET A 123 23.91 0.96 -12.89
C MET A 123 24.98 1.88 -13.46
N LEU A 124 24.81 3.19 -13.29
CA LEU A 124 25.78 4.19 -13.76
C LEU A 124 27.13 4.10 -13.03
N GLU A 125 27.10 3.89 -11.71
CA GLU A 125 28.31 3.84 -10.88
C GLU A 125 29.05 2.50 -10.97
N LYS A 126 28.35 1.37 -11.08
CA LYS A 126 28.89 0.01 -10.89
C LYS A 126 28.68 -0.92 -12.08
N GLY A 127 28.02 -0.42 -13.12
CA GLY A 127 27.74 -1.18 -14.34
C GLY A 127 26.44 -2.00 -14.29
N PRO A 128 25.93 -2.44 -15.46
CA PRO A 128 24.60 -3.06 -15.61
C PRO A 128 24.46 -4.38 -14.83
N ASN A 129 25.55 -5.14 -14.66
CA ASN A 129 25.53 -6.42 -13.93
C ASN A 129 25.29 -6.28 -12.43
N ARG A 130 25.22 -5.07 -11.91
CA ARG A 130 24.98 -4.79 -10.48
C ARG A 130 23.53 -4.36 -10.20
N VAL A 131 22.70 -4.20 -11.21
CA VAL A 131 21.28 -3.94 -11.05
C VAL A 131 20.60 -5.12 -10.36
N ASN A 132 19.72 -4.84 -9.42
CA ASN A 132 18.98 -5.88 -8.71
C ASN A 132 18.05 -6.63 -9.68
N PRO A 133 18.15 -7.96 -9.85
CA PRO A 133 17.26 -8.73 -10.70
C PRO A 133 15.78 -8.66 -10.27
N LEU A 134 15.52 -8.29 -9.02
CA LEU A 134 14.17 -8.07 -8.49
C LEU A 134 13.68 -6.62 -8.68
N LEU A 135 14.38 -5.77 -9.44
CA LEU A 135 13.99 -4.37 -9.63
C LEU A 135 12.54 -4.26 -10.12
N VAL A 136 12.18 -5.01 -11.15
CA VAL A 136 10.82 -4.93 -11.72
C VAL A 136 9.75 -5.30 -10.69
N PRO A 137 9.77 -6.48 -10.04
CA PRO A 137 8.77 -6.81 -9.02
C PRO A 137 8.80 -5.91 -7.78
N MET A 138 9.90 -5.24 -7.50
CA MET A 138 9.96 -4.26 -6.41
C MET A 138 9.33 -2.92 -6.79
N MET A 139 9.42 -2.53 -8.07
CA MET A 139 9.06 -1.20 -8.54
C MET A 139 7.61 -1.07 -9.00
N ILE A 140 7.08 -2.07 -9.73
CA ILE A 140 5.80 -1.94 -10.43
C ILE A 140 4.61 -1.88 -9.47
N SER A 141 3.65 -1.02 -9.80
CA SER A 141 2.51 -0.67 -8.95
C SER A 141 1.60 -1.84 -8.57
N ASN A 142 1.44 -2.83 -9.46
CA ASN A 142 0.60 -4.00 -9.22
C ASN A 142 1.18 -4.98 -8.19
N MET A 143 2.42 -4.78 -7.76
CA MET A 143 3.00 -5.66 -6.74
C MET A 143 2.48 -5.38 -5.32
N ALA A 144 1.87 -4.22 -5.06
CA ALA A 144 1.16 -4.03 -3.80
C ALA A 144 0.02 -5.06 -3.65
N VAL A 145 -0.83 -5.18 -4.66
CA VAL A 145 -1.93 -6.16 -4.66
C VAL A 145 -1.41 -7.60 -4.72
N GLY A 146 -0.36 -7.86 -5.50
CA GLY A 146 0.26 -9.18 -5.59
C GLY A 146 0.89 -9.63 -4.27
N ASN A 147 1.62 -8.74 -3.60
CA ASN A 147 2.25 -9.04 -2.30
C ASN A 147 1.21 -9.30 -1.20
N VAL A 148 0.10 -8.53 -1.15
CA VAL A 148 -1.01 -8.80 -0.23
C VAL A 148 -1.63 -10.16 -0.52
N ALA A 149 -1.92 -10.46 -1.80
CA ALA A 149 -2.50 -11.75 -2.17
C ALA A 149 -1.60 -12.94 -1.80
N MET A 150 -0.28 -12.84 -2.08
CA MET A 150 0.68 -13.89 -1.73
C MET A 150 0.86 -14.04 -0.22
N HIS A 151 0.91 -12.91 0.51
CA HIS A 151 1.16 -12.92 1.96
C HIS A 151 0.02 -13.57 2.74
N TYR A 152 -1.22 -13.30 2.35
CA TYR A 152 -2.42 -13.83 3.01
C TYR A 152 -3.06 -15.04 2.29
N GLY A 153 -2.42 -15.56 1.24
CA GLY A 153 -2.91 -16.73 0.51
C GLY A 153 -4.20 -16.51 -0.28
N LEU A 154 -4.49 -15.27 -0.68
CA LEU A 154 -5.72 -14.89 -1.39
C LEU A 154 -5.63 -15.29 -2.86
N LYS A 155 -6.58 -16.06 -3.36
CA LYS A 155 -6.59 -16.61 -4.73
C LYS A 155 -7.77 -16.10 -5.57
N GLY A 156 -8.60 -15.20 -5.02
CA GLY A 156 -9.67 -14.54 -5.76
C GLY A 156 -9.13 -13.47 -6.74
N LYS A 157 -10.02 -12.63 -7.25
CA LYS A 157 -9.64 -11.58 -8.20
C LYS A 157 -8.62 -10.63 -7.57
N SER A 158 -7.56 -10.32 -8.32
CA SER A 158 -6.49 -9.40 -7.94
C SER A 158 -6.50 -8.22 -8.92
N ILE A 159 -6.91 -7.04 -8.46
CA ILE A 159 -7.12 -5.85 -9.28
C ILE A 159 -6.20 -4.74 -8.81
N ASN A 160 -5.42 -4.19 -9.73
CA ASN A 160 -4.62 -2.99 -9.49
C ASN A 160 -5.20 -1.81 -10.28
N VAL A 161 -5.47 -0.71 -9.60
CA VAL A 161 -5.89 0.56 -10.20
C VAL A 161 -4.72 1.52 -10.18
N VAL A 162 -4.37 2.08 -11.34
CA VAL A 162 -3.24 3.01 -11.48
C VAL A 162 -3.68 4.23 -12.30
N THR A 163 -3.96 5.31 -11.62
CA THR A 163 -4.39 6.57 -12.26
C THR A 163 -3.72 7.79 -11.62
N ALA A 164 -2.49 7.59 -11.13
CA ALA A 164 -1.65 8.64 -10.53
C ALA A 164 -2.42 9.47 -9.47
N CYS A 165 -2.45 10.78 -9.58
CA CYS A 165 -3.14 11.69 -8.65
C CYS A 165 -4.67 11.49 -8.61
N CYS A 166 -5.28 10.91 -9.64
CA CYS A 166 -6.71 10.62 -9.70
C CYS A 166 -7.10 9.25 -9.11
N LEU A 167 -6.17 8.53 -8.49
CA LEU A 167 -6.35 7.16 -8.02
C LEU A 167 -7.57 6.99 -7.10
N LEU A 168 -7.67 7.83 -6.08
CA LEU A 168 -8.79 7.78 -5.13
C LEU A 168 -10.14 8.03 -5.82
N TYR A 169 -10.17 8.92 -6.79
CA TYR A 169 -11.35 9.30 -7.54
C TYR A 169 -11.81 8.20 -8.52
N THR A 170 -10.88 7.48 -9.11
CA THR A 170 -11.14 6.46 -10.13
C THR A 170 -11.25 5.05 -9.58
N SER A 171 -10.86 4.83 -8.30
CA SER A 171 -11.00 3.53 -7.65
C SER A 171 -12.47 3.20 -7.41
N PRO A 172 -12.96 2.04 -7.88
CA PRO A 172 -14.34 1.63 -7.65
C PRO A 172 -14.65 1.52 -6.16
N SER A 173 -15.76 2.12 -5.74
CA SER A 173 -16.23 2.03 -4.36
C SER A 173 -17.73 1.73 -4.33
N PRO A 174 -18.20 0.80 -3.48
CA PRO A 174 -19.62 0.56 -3.28
C PRO A 174 -20.39 1.79 -2.78
N ARG A 175 -19.65 2.79 -2.26
CA ARG A 175 -20.19 4.06 -1.78
C ARG A 175 -20.43 5.07 -2.90
N ASP A 176 -19.83 4.88 -4.07
CA ASP A 176 -20.00 5.78 -5.20
C ASP A 176 -21.36 5.53 -5.87
N LYS A 177 -22.28 6.51 -5.76
CA LYS A 177 -23.62 6.44 -6.35
C LYS A 177 -23.61 6.33 -7.89
N ARG A 178 -22.54 6.74 -8.55
CA ARG A 178 -22.42 6.68 -10.01
C ARG A 178 -22.16 5.26 -10.53
N GLN A 179 -21.67 4.38 -9.68
CA GLN A 179 -21.39 2.97 -10.04
C GLN A 179 -22.59 2.05 -9.78
N SER A 180 -23.63 2.52 -9.16
CA SER A 180 -24.85 1.74 -8.86
C SER A 180 -25.89 1.79 -9.99
N ARG A 181 -25.55 2.20 -11.21
CA ARG A 181 -26.40 2.21 -12.39
C ARG A 181 -26.03 1.16 -13.39
#